data_b5607423257ea72aeb4a6e828c1f30c2
#
_entry.id   b5607423257ea72aeb4a6e828c1f30c2
#
_cell.length_a   1.000
_cell.length_b   1.000
_cell.length_c   1.000
_cell.angle_alpha   90.00
_cell.angle_beta   90.00
_cell.angle_gamma   90.00
#
_symmetry.space_group_name_H-M   'P 1'
#
loop_
_entity.id
_entity.type
_entity.pdbx_description
1 polymer ?
#
loop_
_entity_poly.entity_id
_entity_poly.type
_entity_poly.pdbx_seq_one_letter_code
_entity_poly.pdbx_strand_id
1 'polypeptide(L)'
;MAKNPTGSRNDRLPHPFSDLLAAAPVPPQAEFLVHSVKVVCGRQTETNCCCTAGARPGVYATEVNIQNLTGLPAQVAKFFVPLINAGAVIGREPNFADPAKVSQRTGELITLPPLAATMDDCCRIAELLLGGPPSGESGLTIGYLTIGSFFDLAVSAVYTANPLSGDGISIDVEYILPRRLGRGPGQG
;
A
#
# COMPACT_ATOMS: atom_id res chain seq x y z
N MET A 1 24.87 31.83 24.21
CA MET A 1 23.95 30.83 24.76
C MET A 1 22.89 30.54 23.68
N ALA A 2 23.08 29.49 22.91
CA ALA A 2 22.20 29.09 21.84
C ALA A 2 21.18 28.08 22.43
N LYS A 3 19.87 28.38 22.34
CA LYS A 3 18.80 27.47 22.72
C LYS A 3 18.63 26.46 21.59
N ASN A 4 18.88 25.19 21.89
CA ASN A 4 18.48 24.06 21.04
C ASN A 4 16.97 23.98 20.98
N PRO A 5 16.34 23.97 19.81
CA PRO A 5 14.94 23.61 19.67
C PRO A 5 14.85 22.08 19.72
N THR A 6 14.43 21.52 20.84
CA THR A 6 13.96 20.15 20.96
C THR A 6 12.63 20.04 20.20
N GLY A 7 12.72 19.82 18.90
CA GLY A 7 11.58 19.43 18.08
C GLY A 7 11.17 18.02 18.43
N SER A 8 10.11 17.86 19.20
CA SER A 8 9.39 16.61 19.35
C SER A 8 8.94 16.17 17.96
N ARG A 9 9.64 15.22 17.36
CA ARG A 9 9.10 14.47 16.21
C ARG A 9 7.89 13.71 16.73
N ASN A 10 6.72 14.20 16.39
CA ASN A 10 5.49 13.41 16.50
C ASN A 10 5.61 12.25 15.50
N ASP A 11 6.20 11.14 15.92
CA ASP A 11 6.18 9.85 15.20
C ASP A 11 4.77 9.25 15.27
N ARG A 12 3.76 9.99 14.76
CA ARG A 12 2.42 9.47 14.65
C ARG A 12 2.40 8.51 13.47
N LEU A 13 2.05 7.25 13.76
CA LEU A 13 1.71 6.28 12.74
C LEU A 13 0.64 6.87 11.80
N PRO A 14 0.63 6.48 10.51
CA PRO A 14 -0.42 6.86 9.59
C PRO A 14 -1.80 6.61 10.20
N HIS A 15 -2.76 7.51 9.94
CA HIS A 15 -4.10 7.51 10.55
C HIS A 15 -4.79 6.14 10.65
N PRO A 16 -4.79 5.26 9.61
CA PRO A 16 -5.40 3.93 9.71
C PRO A 16 -4.75 3.03 10.76
N PHE A 17 -3.44 3.14 10.95
CA PHE A 17 -2.74 2.34 11.95
C PHE A 17 -2.96 2.86 13.37
N SER A 18 -3.06 4.17 13.55
CA SER A 18 -3.41 4.74 14.86
C SER A 18 -4.84 4.39 15.27
N ASP A 19 -5.77 4.37 14.31
CA ASP A 19 -7.16 3.97 14.56
C ASP A 19 -7.26 2.48 14.92
N LEU A 20 -6.52 1.63 14.21
CA LEU A 20 -6.42 0.21 14.53
C LEU A 20 -5.87 -0.02 15.95
N LEU A 21 -4.82 0.71 16.33
CA LEU A 21 -4.22 0.61 17.65
C LEU A 21 -5.15 1.13 18.75
N ALA A 22 -6.01 2.11 18.45
CA ALA A 22 -6.96 2.67 19.41
C ALA A 22 -8.23 1.83 19.57
N ALA A 23 -8.67 1.14 18.51
CA ALA A 23 -9.97 0.45 18.48
C ALA A 23 -9.91 -1.01 18.97
N ALA A 24 -8.75 -1.65 18.98
CA ALA A 24 -8.64 -3.06 19.34
C ALA A 24 -8.24 -3.24 20.81
N PRO A 25 -8.92 -4.13 21.57
CA PRO A 25 -8.35 -4.68 22.79
C PRO A 25 -7.14 -5.54 22.40
N VAL A 26 -5.99 -4.89 22.27
CA VAL A 26 -4.74 -5.55 21.87
C VAL A 26 -4.28 -6.41 23.03
N PRO A 27 -4.08 -7.71 22.85
CA PRO A 27 -3.40 -8.51 23.84
C PRO A 27 -2.06 -7.87 24.22
N PRO A 28 -1.64 -7.84 25.48
CA PRO A 28 -0.44 -7.13 25.93
C PRO A 28 0.85 -7.51 25.20
N GLN A 29 0.85 -8.62 24.47
CA GLN A 29 1.99 -9.17 23.73
C GLN A 29 1.77 -9.24 22.21
N ALA A 30 0.64 -8.71 21.69
CA ALA A 30 0.39 -8.77 20.24
C ALA A 30 1.39 -7.89 19.49
N GLU A 31 2.06 -8.50 18.54
CA GLU A 31 2.94 -7.80 17.60
C GLU A 31 2.10 -7.23 16.46
N PHE A 32 2.42 -6.02 16.04
CA PHE A 32 1.82 -5.45 14.85
C PHE A 32 2.58 -5.89 13.61
N LEU A 33 1.89 -6.58 12.72
CA LEU A 33 2.42 -7.16 11.48
C LEU A 33 2.09 -6.24 10.30
N VAL A 34 3.07 -5.97 9.46
CA VAL A 34 2.92 -5.09 8.30
C VAL A 34 3.43 -5.79 7.04
N HIS A 35 2.57 -5.84 6.03
CA HIS A 35 2.92 -6.27 4.68
C HIS A 35 3.04 -5.02 3.79
N SER A 36 4.05 -5.01 2.91
CA SER A 36 4.26 -3.91 1.96
C SER A 36 4.33 -4.50 0.56
N VAL A 37 3.33 -4.21 -0.24
CA VAL A 37 3.14 -4.77 -1.59
C VAL A 37 3.44 -3.69 -2.61
N LYS A 38 4.33 -3.95 -3.56
CA LYS A 38 4.52 -3.09 -4.73
C LYS A 38 3.30 -3.21 -5.64
N VAL A 39 2.78 -2.07 -6.08
CA VAL A 39 1.64 -2.01 -7.00
C VAL A 39 2.06 -1.32 -8.28
N VAL A 40 1.69 -1.89 -9.42
CA VAL A 40 1.86 -1.31 -10.76
C VAL A 40 0.55 -1.47 -11.50
N CYS A 41 -0.13 -0.37 -11.77
CA CYS A 41 -1.45 -0.34 -12.40
C CYS A 41 -1.52 0.68 -13.53
N GLY A 42 -2.19 0.34 -14.63
CA GLY A 42 -2.46 1.26 -15.72
C GLY A 42 -1.56 1.06 -16.93
N ARG A 43 -1.54 2.07 -17.80
CA ARG A 43 -0.88 1.99 -19.11
C ARG A 43 0.34 2.89 -19.19
N GLN A 44 1.46 2.33 -19.67
CA GLN A 44 2.67 3.05 -20.04
C GLN A 44 2.82 3.05 -21.56
N THR A 45 2.87 4.22 -22.17
CA THR A 45 3.01 4.37 -23.62
C THR A 45 4.37 4.91 -24.05
N GLU A 46 5.13 5.52 -23.13
CA GLU A 46 6.41 6.15 -23.43
C GLU A 46 7.51 5.14 -23.62
N THR A 47 8.30 5.30 -24.68
CA THR A 47 9.45 4.45 -24.98
C THR A 47 10.71 4.83 -24.21
N ASN A 48 10.82 6.08 -23.75
CA ASN A 48 11.95 6.58 -22.96
C ASN A 48 11.73 6.32 -21.46
N CYS A 49 11.84 5.07 -21.05
CA CYS A 49 11.55 4.61 -19.69
C CYS A 49 12.51 5.15 -18.61
N CYS A 50 13.68 5.66 -18.96
CA CYS A 50 14.73 5.95 -17.97
C CYS A 50 14.44 7.16 -17.08
N CYS A 51 13.56 8.08 -17.49
CA CYS A 51 13.32 9.35 -16.79
C CYS A 51 11.87 9.52 -16.31
N THR A 52 10.91 8.76 -16.81
CA THR A 52 9.48 8.95 -16.51
C THR A 52 8.94 7.91 -15.54
N ALA A 53 8.85 6.65 -15.92
CA ALA A 53 8.16 5.68 -15.08
C ALA A 53 8.97 4.42 -14.74
N GLY A 54 10.14 4.20 -15.34
CA GLY A 54 10.94 2.99 -15.12
C GLY A 54 10.30 1.69 -15.61
N ALA A 55 9.08 1.73 -16.15
CA ALA A 55 8.36 0.60 -16.70
C ALA A 55 8.40 0.63 -18.23
N ARG A 56 8.50 -0.53 -18.86
CA ARG A 56 8.43 -0.65 -20.32
C ARG A 56 7.03 -0.30 -20.83
N PRO A 57 6.86 0.10 -22.12
CA PRO A 57 5.54 0.28 -22.70
C PRO A 57 4.69 -0.99 -22.57
N GLY A 58 3.49 -0.85 -21.99
CA GLY A 58 2.63 -1.97 -21.69
C GLY A 58 1.41 -1.59 -20.87
N VAL A 59 0.56 -2.57 -20.60
CA VAL A 59 -0.56 -2.48 -19.67
C VAL A 59 -0.23 -3.35 -18.46
N TYR A 60 -0.33 -2.79 -17.29
CA TYR A 60 0.03 -3.41 -16.03
C TYR A 60 -1.16 -3.51 -15.10
N ALA A 61 -1.29 -4.64 -14.44
CA ALA A 61 -2.25 -4.83 -13.36
C ALA A 61 -1.60 -5.54 -12.18
N THR A 62 -1.97 -5.11 -10.97
CA THR A 62 -1.62 -5.78 -9.73
C THR A 62 -2.92 -6.11 -9.00
N GLU A 63 -3.03 -7.35 -8.53
CA GLU A 63 -4.08 -7.83 -7.67
C GLU A 63 -3.46 -8.30 -6.36
N VAL A 64 -3.91 -7.75 -5.24
CA VAL A 64 -3.42 -8.10 -3.92
C VAL A 64 -4.50 -8.87 -3.17
N ASN A 65 -4.21 -10.12 -2.84
CA ASN A 65 -5.13 -11.01 -2.14
C ASN A 65 -4.75 -11.05 -0.65
N ILE A 66 -5.73 -10.87 0.22
CA ILE A 66 -5.56 -10.85 1.67
C ILE A 66 -6.54 -11.86 2.27
N GLN A 67 -6.02 -12.86 3.00
CA GLN A 67 -6.83 -13.87 3.64
C GLN A 67 -6.58 -13.92 5.16
N ASN A 68 -7.66 -13.96 5.92
CA ASN A 68 -7.62 -14.24 7.35
C ASN A 68 -7.71 -15.76 7.56
N LEU A 69 -6.60 -16.40 7.89
CA LEU A 69 -6.56 -17.84 8.16
C LEU A 69 -6.93 -18.20 9.61
N THR A 70 -7.27 -17.21 10.43
CA THR A 70 -7.60 -17.43 11.84
C THR A 70 -9.08 -17.71 12.06
N GLY A 71 -9.42 -18.28 13.21
CA GLY A 71 -10.83 -18.49 13.65
C GLY A 71 -11.47 -17.23 14.25
N LEU A 72 -10.81 -16.07 14.24
CA LEU A 72 -11.28 -14.81 14.80
C LEU A 72 -11.37 -13.72 13.73
N PRO A 73 -12.29 -12.73 13.88
CA PRO A 73 -12.31 -11.58 12.99
C PRO A 73 -11.00 -10.79 13.11
N ALA A 74 -10.37 -10.46 11.99
CA ALA A 74 -9.14 -9.70 11.93
C ALA A 74 -9.42 -8.25 11.49
N GLN A 75 -8.94 -7.28 12.25
CA GLN A 75 -8.91 -5.90 11.81
C GLN A 75 -7.70 -5.68 10.91
N VAL A 76 -7.95 -5.10 9.75
CA VAL A 76 -6.94 -4.87 8.72
C VAL A 76 -6.96 -3.40 8.33
N ALA A 77 -5.87 -2.71 8.59
CA ALA A 77 -5.65 -1.34 8.15
C ALA A 77 -4.89 -1.35 6.83
N LYS A 78 -5.35 -0.57 5.85
CA LYS A 78 -4.72 -0.45 4.54
C LYS A 78 -4.50 1.01 4.19
N PHE A 79 -3.36 1.34 3.57
CA PHE A 79 -3.14 2.61 2.92
C PHE A 79 -2.20 2.47 1.72
N PHE A 80 -2.35 3.37 0.76
CA PHE A 80 -1.55 3.37 -0.46
C PHE A 80 -0.64 4.60 -0.52
N VAL A 81 0.66 4.38 -0.79
CA VAL A 81 1.66 5.44 -0.98
C VAL A 81 2.07 5.47 -2.45
N PRO A 82 1.56 6.39 -3.25
CA PRO A 82 1.93 6.49 -4.66
C PRO A 82 3.34 7.08 -4.82
N LEU A 83 4.14 6.47 -5.69
CA LEU A 83 5.41 7.01 -6.19
C LEU A 83 5.23 7.67 -7.56
N ILE A 84 4.34 7.09 -8.37
CA ILE A 84 3.89 7.61 -9.65
C ILE A 84 2.37 7.58 -9.63
N ASN A 85 1.73 8.67 -10.02
CA ASN A 85 0.28 8.74 -10.14
C ASN A 85 -0.10 9.36 -11.49
N ALA A 86 -0.92 8.64 -12.27
CA ALA A 86 -1.33 9.01 -13.62
C ALA A 86 -0.15 9.43 -14.52
N GLY A 87 0.98 8.72 -14.41
CA GLY A 87 2.22 9.00 -15.12
C GLY A 87 3.13 10.08 -14.50
N ALA A 88 2.64 10.87 -13.55
CA ALA A 88 3.45 11.89 -12.87
C ALA A 88 4.28 11.28 -11.73
N VAL A 89 5.56 11.58 -11.68
CA VAL A 89 6.47 11.16 -10.61
C VAL A 89 6.23 12.04 -9.37
N ILE A 90 5.89 11.41 -8.24
CA ILE A 90 5.58 12.07 -6.97
C ILE A 90 6.70 11.82 -5.95
N GLY A 91 7.10 10.56 -5.79
CA GLY A 91 8.11 10.14 -4.81
C GLY A 91 9.44 9.80 -5.46
N ARG A 92 10.31 10.79 -5.60
CA ARG A 92 11.67 10.62 -6.12
C ARG A 92 12.63 11.53 -5.37
N GLU A 93 13.76 11.00 -4.93
CA GLU A 93 14.76 11.83 -4.26
C GLU A 93 15.11 13.11 -5.05
N PRO A 94 15.23 14.26 -4.35
CA PRO A 94 15.15 14.46 -2.90
C PRO A 94 13.72 14.59 -2.35
N ASN A 95 12.68 14.48 -3.16
CA ASN A 95 11.27 14.60 -2.74
C ASN A 95 10.72 13.21 -2.42
N PHE A 96 10.17 13.05 -1.21
CA PHE A 96 9.55 11.81 -0.80
C PHE A 96 8.03 11.88 -0.98
N ALA A 97 7.42 10.77 -1.39
CA ALA A 97 5.98 10.63 -1.36
C ALA A 97 5.51 10.59 0.11
N ASP A 98 4.68 11.55 0.48
CA ASP A 98 4.10 11.64 1.81
C ASP A 98 2.60 11.29 1.71
N PRO A 99 2.13 10.20 2.35
CA PRO A 99 0.74 9.81 2.29
C PRO A 99 -0.23 10.91 2.68
N ALA A 100 0.15 11.75 3.65
CA ALA A 100 -0.68 12.85 4.11
C ALA A 100 -0.83 14.00 3.09
N LYS A 101 0.07 14.08 2.11
CA LYS A 101 0.07 15.13 1.09
C LYS A 101 -0.51 14.68 -0.25
N VAL A 102 -0.53 13.38 -0.50
CA VAL A 102 -0.81 12.83 -1.83
C VAL A 102 -2.24 12.33 -1.97
N SER A 103 -2.92 11.99 -0.88
CA SER A 103 -4.27 11.42 -0.90
C SER A 103 -5.21 12.16 0.05
N GLN A 104 -6.43 12.45 -0.41
CA GLN A 104 -7.51 12.94 0.45
C GLN A 104 -8.07 11.85 1.36
N ARG A 105 -7.86 10.57 1.02
CA ARG A 105 -8.16 9.40 1.83
C ARG A 105 -6.89 8.59 2.01
N THR A 106 -6.26 8.72 3.17
CA THR A 106 -4.98 8.10 3.47
C THR A 106 -5.07 6.65 3.90
N GLY A 107 -6.26 6.05 3.92
CA GLY A 107 -6.38 4.63 4.28
C GLY A 107 -7.79 4.17 4.62
N GLU A 108 -7.90 2.90 4.85
CA GLU A 108 -9.12 2.19 5.18
C GLU A 108 -8.88 1.20 6.32
N LEU A 109 -9.86 1.09 7.20
CA LEU A 109 -9.91 0.05 8.23
C LEU A 109 -11.09 -0.87 7.92
N ILE A 110 -10.82 -2.15 7.74
CA ILE A 110 -11.83 -3.18 7.50
C ILE A 110 -11.76 -4.27 8.58
N THR A 111 -12.85 -4.97 8.78
CA THR A 111 -12.90 -6.20 9.59
C THR A 111 -13.08 -7.39 8.65
N LEU A 112 -12.07 -8.24 8.56
CA LEU A 112 -12.11 -9.46 7.76
C LEU A 112 -12.60 -10.62 8.62
N PRO A 113 -13.75 -11.23 8.31
CA PRO A 113 -14.31 -12.34 9.09
C PRO A 113 -13.33 -13.54 9.17
N PRO A 114 -13.57 -14.48 10.10
CA PRO A 114 -12.81 -15.73 10.17
C PRO A 114 -12.83 -16.47 8.84
N LEU A 115 -11.66 -16.94 8.39
CA LEU A 115 -11.47 -17.72 7.15
C LEU A 115 -11.88 -17.00 5.86
N ALA A 116 -12.22 -15.71 5.94
CA ALA A 116 -12.59 -14.90 4.78
C ALA A 116 -11.35 -14.36 4.05
N ALA A 117 -11.57 -13.98 2.80
CA ALA A 117 -10.57 -13.31 1.97
C ALA A 117 -11.15 -12.07 1.31
N THR A 118 -10.28 -11.13 0.93
CA THR A 118 -10.59 -9.95 0.12
C THR A 118 -9.49 -9.72 -0.91
N MET A 119 -9.80 -8.93 -1.91
CA MET A 119 -8.89 -8.59 -3.01
C MET A 119 -8.86 -7.06 -3.20
N ASP A 120 -7.67 -6.51 -3.38
CA ASP A 120 -7.45 -5.14 -3.81
C ASP A 120 -6.83 -5.16 -5.21
N ASP A 121 -7.63 -4.89 -6.22
CA ASP A 121 -7.21 -4.73 -7.60
C ASP A 121 -6.86 -3.27 -7.94
N CYS A 122 -6.51 -3.00 -9.19
CA CYS A 122 -6.18 -1.66 -9.65
C CYS A 122 -7.32 -0.66 -9.48
N CYS A 123 -8.57 -1.08 -9.60
CA CYS A 123 -9.74 -0.22 -9.36
C CYS A 123 -9.86 0.14 -7.89
N ARG A 124 -9.72 -0.85 -7.02
CA ARG A 124 -9.76 -0.64 -5.57
C ARG A 124 -8.62 0.24 -5.07
N ILE A 125 -7.41 0.06 -5.61
CA ILE A 125 -6.26 0.90 -5.29
C ILE A 125 -6.48 2.35 -5.74
N ALA A 126 -7.08 2.56 -6.92
CA ALA A 126 -7.46 3.88 -7.38
C ALA A 126 -8.51 4.53 -6.47
N GLU A 127 -9.49 3.77 -5.95
CA GLU A 127 -10.45 4.27 -4.97
C GLU A 127 -9.78 4.69 -3.65
N LEU A 128 -8.83 3.91 -3.14
CA LEU A 128 -8.05 4.26 -1.95
C LEU A 128 -7.25 5.54 -2.14
N LEU A 129 -6.72 5.76 -3.36
CA LEU A 129 -5.93 6.94 -3.69
C LEU A 129 -6.79 8.18 -3.94
N LEU A 130 -7.87 8.04 -4.70
CA LEU A 130 -8.69 9.15 -5.18
C LEU A 130 -9.94 9.41 -4.33
N GLY A 131 -10.31 8.45 -3.47
CA GLY A 131 -11.53 8.49 -2.69
C GLY A 131 -12.81 8.20 -3.48
N GLY A 132 -12.69 7.63 -4.68
CA GLY A 132 -13.79 7.24 -5.56
C GLY A 132 -13.31 6.48 -6.79
N PRO A 133 -14.22 5.90 -7.57
CA PRO A 133 -13.86 5.13 -8.75
C PRO A 133 -13.08 5.99 -9.75
N PRO A 134 -12.08 5.41 -10.45
CA PRO A 134 -11.31 6.14 -11.44
C PRO A 134 -12.20 6.59 -12.59
N SER A 135 -12.09 7.87 -12.97
CA SER A 135 -12.77 8.41 -14.14
C SER A 135 -11.83 8.37 -15.35
N GLY A 136 -12.08 7.44 -16.27
CA GLY A 136 -11.37 7.36 -17.57
C GLY A 136 -10.11 6.48 -17.56
N GLU A 137 -9.37 6.48 -18.67
CA GLU A 137 -8.10 5.77 -18.80
C GLU A 137 -7.06 6.42 -17.86
N SER A 138 -6.76 5.75 -16.76
CA SER A 138 -5.72 6.19 -15.84
C SER A 138 -4.36 5.90 -16.45
N GLY A 139 -3.48 6.88 -16.49
CA GLY A 139 -2.06 6.66 -16.75
C GLY A 139 -1.44 5.70 -15.73
N LEU A 140 -0.16 5.38 -15.92
CA LEU A 140 0.55 4.46 -15.02
C LEU A 140 0.57 4.98 -13.58
N THR A 141 0.15 4.14 -12.65
CA THR A 141 0.25 4.35 -11.19
C THR A 141 1.16 3.30 -10.59
N ILE A 142 2.17 3.73 -9.85
CA ILE A 142 3.11 2.86 -9.14
C ILE A 142 3.20 3.34 -7.69
N GLY A 143 3.19 2.40 -6.75
CA GLY A 143 3.33 2.73 -5.33
C GLY A 143 3.44 1.50 -4.45
N TYR A 144 3.15 1.69 -3.17
CA TYR A 144 3.12 0.64 -2.18
C TYR A 144 1.77 0.61 -1.46
N LEU A 145 1.10 -0.54 -1.52
CA LEU A 145 -0.01 -0.85 -0.63
C LEU A 145 0.58 -1.40 0.67
N THR A 146 0.32 -0.71 1.76
CA THR A 146 0.72 -1.14 3.10
C THR A 146 -0.49 -1.69 3.82
N ILE A 147 -0.36 -2.90 4.35
CA ILE A 147 -1.42 -3.66 5.03
C ILE A 147 -0.92 -3.98 6.43
N GLY A 148 -1.65 -3.56 7.45
CA GLY A 148 -1.30 -3.77 8.85
C GLY A 148 -2.39 -4.49 9.62
N SER A 149 -1.99 -5.42 10.50
CA SER A 149 -2.90 -6.16 11.37
C SER A 149 -2.17 -6.66 12.62
N PHE A 150 -2.92 -6.95 13.69
CA PHE A 150 -2.44 -7.72 14.84
C PHE A 150 -2.60 -9.25 14.63
N PHE A 151 -3.16 -9.65 13.51
CA PHE A 151 -3.33 -11.05 13.13
C PHE A 151 -2.38 -11.39 11.98
N ASP A 152 -1.91 -12.62 11.97
CA ASP A 152 -1.14 -13.14 10.85
C ASP A 152 -2.08 -13.39 9.66
N LEU A 153 -1.90 -12.61 8.61
CA LEU A 153 -2.68 -12.67 7.38
C LEU A 153 -1.85 -13.34 6.29
N ALA A 154 -2.48 -14.17 5.48
CA ALA A 154 -1.87 -14.60 4.23
C ALA A 154 -2.06 -13.49 3.17
N VAL A 155 -0.95 -12.95 2.69
CA VAL A 155 -0.97 -11.90 1.66
C VAL A 155 -0.18 -12.38 0.45
N SER A 156 -0.79 -12.27 -0.74
CA SER A 156 -0.14 -12.54 -2.01
C SER A 156 -0.46 -11.45 -3.02
N ALA A 157 0.44 -11.24 -3.96
CA ALA A 157 0.25 -10.34 -5.09
C ALA A 157 0.37 -11.09 -6.40
N VAL A 158 -0.49 -10.76 -7.35
CA VAL A 158 -0.42 -11.23 -8.73
C VAL A 158 -0.13 -10.02 -9.61
N TYR A 159 0.97 -10.10 -10.34
CA TYR A 159 1.39 -9.06 -11.28
C TYR A 159 1.14 -9.54 -12.71
N THR A 160 0.45 -8.73 -13.48
CA THR A 160 0.18 -9.00 -14.89
C THR A 160 0.75 -7.86 -15.74
N ALA A 161 1.47 -8.21 -16.81
CA ALA A 161 1.98 -7.24 -17.77
C ALA A 161 1.72 -7.71 -19.18
N ASN A 162 1.06 -6.85 -19.98
CA ASN A 162 0.78 -7.05 -21.39
C ASN A 162 1.54 -6.01 -22.20
N PRO A 163 2.40 -6.40 -23.17
CA PRO A 163 3.03 -5.45 -24.08
C PRO A 163 1.98 -4.78 -24.97
N LEU A 164 2.24 -3.55 -25.41
CA LEU A 164 1.34 -2.82 -26.31
C LEU A 164 1.24 -3.47 -27.69
N SER A 165 2.22 -4.28 -28.08
CA SER A 165 2.20 -5.07 -29.32
C SER A 165 1.14 -6.18 -29.34
N GLY A 166 0.57 -6.52 -28.20
CA GLY A 166 -0.47 -7.55 -28.08
C GLY A 166 0.06 -9.00 -28.02
N ASP A 167 1.37 -9.21 -28.07
CA ASP A 167 1.97 -10.53 -28.07
C ASP A 167 2.40 -10.95 -26.66
N GLY A 168 1.59 -11.80 -26.04
CA GLY A 168 1.91 -12.46 -24.79
C GLY A 168 1.44 -11.73 -23.52
N ILE A 169 1.36 -12.48 -22.44
CA ILE A 169 1.05 -12.04 -21.08
C ILE A 169 2.17 -12.52 -20.17
N SER A 170 2.72 -11.64 -19.35
CA SER A 170 3.57 -12.02 -18.23
C SER A 170 2.73 -12.03 -16.95
N ILE A 171 2.77 -13.14 -16.22
CA ILE A 171 2.10 -13.28 -14.93
C ILE A 171 3.16 -13.72 -13.92
N ASP A 172 3.22 -13.01 -12.80
CA ASP A 172 4.06 -13.35 -11.66
C ASP A 172 3.23 -13.36 -10.38
N VAL A 173 3.54 -14.28 -9.46
CA VAL A 173 2.84 -14.41 -8.18
C VAL A 173 3.85 -14.38 -7.05
N GLU A 174 3.66 -13.45 -6.13
CA GLU A 174 4.52 -13.25 -4.97
C GLU A 174 3.76 -13.45 -3.66
N TYR A 175 4.35 -14.20 -2.71
CA TYR A 175 3.87 -14.24 -1.33
C TYR A 175 4.59 -13.17 -0.52
N ILE A 176 3.81 -12.29 0.11
CA ILE A 176 4.32 -11.13 0.83
C ILE A 176 4.45 -11.48 2.31
N LEU A 177 5.68 -11.60 2.77
CA LEU A 177 5.93 -11.90 4.19
C LEU A 177 5.73 -10.65 5.06
N PRO A 178 5.14 -10.79 6.26
CA PRO A 178 4.96 -9.68 7.19
C PRO A 178 6.30 -9.24 7.79
N ARG A 179 6.39 -7.95 8.05
CA ARG A 179 7.41 -7.37 8.92
C ARG A 179 6.79 -7.03 10.27
N ARG A 180 7.49 -7.37 11.35
CA ARG A 180 7.09 -7.02 12.71
C ARG A 180 7.51 -5.58 12.99
N LEU A 181 6.55 -4.74 13.36
CA LEU A 181 6.86 -3.44 13.91
C LEU A 181 6.96 -3.60 15.44
N GLY A 182 8.18 -3.71 15.95
CA GLY A 182 8.44 -3.73 17.39
C GLY A 182 8.03 -2.38 18.01
N ARG A 183 7.51 -2.41 19.25
CA ARG A 183 7.42 -1.19 20.05
C ARG A 183 8.85 -0.67 20.23
N GLY A 184 9.12 0.54 19.79
CA GLY A 184 10.41 1.19 20.02
C GLY A 184 10.74 1.18 21.52
N PRO A 185 12.02 1.08 21.89
CA PRO A 185 12.42 1.16 23.29
C PRO A 185 12.01 2.52 23.85
N GLY A 186 10.99 2.54 24.73
CA GLY A 186 10.55 3.77 25.40
C GLY A 186 9.05 4.02 25.51
N GLN A 187 8.19 3.09 25.11
CA GLN A 187 6.73 3.17 25.32
C GLN A 187 6.29 2.08 26.31
N GLY A 188 6.67 2.22 27.54
CA GLY A 188 6.21 1.48 28.71
C GLY A 188 5.74 2.45 29.78
#